data_97b7ab9e35037bdcf90fbac1657b4b65
#
_entry.id   97b7ab9e35037bdcf90fbac1657b4b65
#
_cell.length_a   1.000
_cell.length_b   1.000
_cell.length_c   1.000
_cell.angle_alpha   90.00
_cell.angle_beta   90.00
_cell.angle_gamma   90.00
#
_symmetry.space_group_name_H-M   'P 1'
#
loop_
_entity.id
_entity.type
_entity.pdbx_description
1 polymer ?
#
loop_
_entity_poly.entity_id
_entity_poly.type
_entity_poly.pdbx_seq_one_letter_code
_entity_poly.pdbx_strand_id
1 'polypeptide(L)'
;AQALETLTDSMAEVLDDRQLRHIKNAVLLREETQTTYLDHGLAVPHGRTSALDSMQVTVGISPEGVLWPDDSRNAHLIVMLGVPAAMVTGYLTTMQKLLRWHKNAPLGPNGEWTGDEASLLASLQQALQ
;
A
#
# COMPACT_ATOMS: atom_id res chain seq x y z
N ALA A 1 0.24 12.10 5.08
CA ALA A 1 1.05 11.64 6.21
C ALA A 1 0.21 10.86 7.22
N GLN A 2 -0.98 11.36 7.60
CA GLN A 2 -1.81 10.67 8.58
C GLN A 2 -2.26 9.29 8.10
N ALA A 3 -2.61 9.15 6.83
CA ALA A 3 -3.01 7.86 6.27
C ALA A 3 -1.86 6.85 6.32
N LEU A 4 -0.64 7.30 6.04
CA LEU A 4 0.54 6.44 6.10
C LEU A 4 0.82 5.98 7.54
N GLU A 5 0.68 6.86 8.51
CA GLU A 5 0.87 6.52 9.91
C GLU A 5 -0.19 5.52 10.39
N THR A 6 -1.45 5.74 10.01
CA THR A 6 -2.54 4.83 10.38
C THR A 6 -2.30 3.43 9.81
N LEU A 7 -1.88 3.35 8.55
CA LEU A 7 -1.62 2.05 7.92
C LEU A 7 -0.42 1.35 8.52
N THR A 8 0.66 2.07 8.82
CA THR A 8 1.82 1.44 9.48
C THR A 8 1.47 0.98 10.88
N ASP A 9 0.69 1.75 11.62
CA ASP A 9 0.27 1.37 12.97
C ASP A 9 -0.60 0.10 12.96
N SER A 10 -1.36 -0.13 11.89
CA SER A 10 -2.17 -1.35 11.77
C SER A 10 -1.33 -2.62 11.68
N MET A 11 -0.06 -2.50 11.33
CA MET A 11 0.86 -3.65 11.29
C MET A 11 1.30 -4.10 12.69
N ALA A 12 0.89 -3.39 13.76
CA ALA A 12 1.26 -3.76 15.14
C ALA A 12 0.79 -5.16 15.54
N GLU A 13 -0.21 -5.71 14.85
CA GLU A 13 -0.68 -7.06 15.12
C GLU A 13 0.33 -8.14 14.73
N VAL A 14 1.23 -7.84 13.80
CA VAL A 14 2.20 -8.81 13.26
C VAL A 14 3.65 -8.37 13.43
N LEU A 15 3.90 -7.11 13.74
CA LEU A 15 5.25 -6.56 13.88
C LEU A 15 5.47 -6.01 15.29
N ASP A 16 6.71 -6.12 15.79
CA ASP A 16 7.08 -5.51 17.06
C ASP A 16 7.35 -4.01 16.91
N ASP A 17 7.57 -3.32 18.04
CA ASP A 17 7.75 -1.87 18.04
C ASP A 17 8.96 -1.43 17.23
N ARG A 18 10.03 -2.22 17.23
CA ARG A 18 11.24 -1.91 16.46
C ARG A 18 10.96 -2.01 14.96
N GLN A 19 10.29 -3.08 14.55
CA GLN A 19 9.92 -3.26 13.15
C GLN A 19 8.98 -2.17 12.66
N LEU A 20 7.96 -1.83 13.47
CA LEU A 20 7.03 -0.74 13.15
C LEU A 20 7.75 0.58 12.95
N ARG A 21 8.66 0.93 13.84
CA ARG A 21 9.39 2.19 13.76
C ARG A 21 10.23 2.25 12.48
N HIS A 22 10.91 1.16 12.16
CA HIS A 22 11.75 1.10 10.97
C HIS A 22 10.94 1.18 9.69
N ILE A 23 9.82 0.46 9.61
CA ILE A 23 9.00 0.49 8.40
C ILE A 23 8.31 1.86 8.24
N LYS A 24 7.83 2.46 9.31
CA LYS A 24 7.21 3.77 9.26
C LYS A 24 8.19 4.80 8.69
N ASN A 25 9.41 4.82 9.21
CA ASN A 25 10.44 5.74 8.74
C ASN A 25 10.80 5.50 7.27
N ALA A 26 10.93 4.23 6.86
CA ALA A 26 11.26 3.89 5.49
C ALA A 26 10.16 4.32 4.50
N VAL A 27 8.90 4.09 4.85
CA VAL A 27 7.76 4.47 4.01
C VAL A 27 7.67 5.99 3.87
N LEU A 28 7.79 6.72 4.98
CA LEU A 28 7.70 8.18 4.96
C LEU A 28 8.84 8.79 4.15
N LEU A 29 10.05 8.28 4.32
CA LEU A 29 11.21 8.76 3.57
C LEU A 29 11.07 8.50 2.08
N ARG A 30 10.58 7.31 1.71
CA ARG A 30 10.34 6.96 0.29
C ARG A 30 9.32 7.89 -0.34
N GLU A 31 8.23 8.20 0.36
CA GLU A 31 7.19 9.08 -0.15
C GLU A 31 7.67 10.51 -0.32
N GLU A 32 8.56 10.99 0.57
CA GLU A 32 9.15 12.32 0.45
C GLU A 32 10.05 12.44 -0.79
N THR A 33 10.66 11.33 -1.21
CA THR A 33 11.55 11.33 -2.37
C THR A 33 10.76 11.48 -3.67
N GLN A 34 9.67 10.74 -3.80
CA GLN A 34 8.82 10.76 -4.98
C GLN A 34 7.47 10.14 -4.62
N THR A 35 6.39 10.73 -5.11
CA THR A 35 5.06 10.21 -4.83
C THR A 35 4.90 8.76 -5.30
N THR A 36 4.18 7.97 -4.50
CA THR A 36 3.80 6.60 -4.84
C THR A 36 2.36 6.50 -5.36
N TYR A 37 1.71 7.63 -5.58
CA TYR A 37 0.42 7.65 -6.26
C TYR A 37 0.63 7.23 -7.72
N LEU A 38 -0.07 6.19 -8.14
CA LEU A 38 0.10 5.65 -9.49
C LEU A 38 -0.91 6.22 -10.46
N ASP A 39 -2.18 5.86 -10.30
CA ASP A 39 -3.25 6.40 -11.13
C ASP A 39 -4.59 5.86 -10.64
N HIS A 40 -5.67 6.51 -11.05
CA HIS A 40 -7.04 6.04 -10.88
C HIS A 40 -7.35 5.63 -9.43
N GLY A 41 -6.96 6.50 -8.49
CA GLY A 41 -7.27 6.31 -7.08
C GLY A 41 -6.37 5.35 -6.33
N LEU A 42 -5.31 4.82 -6.95
CA LEU A 42 -4.40 3.88 -6.31
C LEU A 42 -3.09 4.54 -5.91
N ALA A 43 -2.71 4.36 -4.65
CA ALA A 43 -1.38 4.70 -4.16
C ALA A 43 -0.73 3.45 -3.57
N VAL A 44 0.58 3.29 -3.77
CA VAL A 44 1.33 2.12 -3.30
C VAL A 44 2.55 2.59 -2.50
N PRO A 45 2.33 3.17 -1.30
CA PRO A 45 3.44 3.54 -0.45
C PRO A 45 4.23 2.29 -0.05
N HIS A 46 5.54 2.41 -0.02
CA HIS A 46 6.36 1.26 0.34
C HIS A 46 7.67 1.73 0.98
N GLY A 47 8.29 0.84 1.72
CA GLY A 47 9.57 1.08 2.34
C GLY A 47 10.34 -0.21 2.48
N ARG A 48 11.66 -0.12 2.38
CA ARG A 48 12.55 -1.25 2.50
C ARG A 48 13.35 -1.12 3.79
N THR A 49 13.41 -2.18 4.56
CA THR A 49 14.14 -2.17 5.82
C THR A 49 14.68 -3.55 6.16
N SER A 50 15.87 -3.60 6.76
CA SER A 50 16.47 -4.83 7.26
C SER A 50 15.76 -5.36 8.51
N ALA A 51 14.83 -4.60 9.09
CA ALA A 51 14.07 -5.03 10.25
C ALA A 51 12.99 -6.08 9.90
N LEU A 52 12.65 -6.24 8.63
CA LEU A 52 11.64 -7.20 8.18
C LEU A 52 12.28 -8.45 7.62
N ASP A 53 11.69 -9.61 7.97
CA ASP A 53 12.10 -10.92 7.45
C ASP A 53 11.25 -11.34 6.24
N SER A 54 10.03 -10.84 6.15
CA SER A 54 9.12 -11.15 5.05
C SER A 54 8.38 -9.89 4.64
N MET A 55 7.84 -9.90 3.41
CA MET A 55 7.05 -8.78 2.90
C MET A 55 5.75 -8.66 3.67
N GLN A 56 5.40 -7.44 4.05
CA GLN A 56 4.15 -7.12 4.72
C GLN A 56 3.29 -6.27 3.79
N VAL A 57 2.00 -6.56 3.75
CA VAL A 57 1.04 -5.83 2.91
C VAL A 57 -0.11 -5.35 3.78
N THR A 58 -0.39 -4.07 3.73
CA THR A 58 -1.51 -3.48 4.44
C THR A 58 -2.35 -2.69 3.45
N VAL A 59 -3.67 -2.82 3.54
CA VAL A 59 -4.59 -2.19 2.59
C VAL A 59 -5.47 -1.19 3.31
N GLY A 60 -5.54 0.02 2.78
CA GLY A 60 -6.47 1.05 3.23
C GLY A 60 -7.47 1.38 2.15
N ILE A 61 -8.73 1.52 2.54
CA ILE A 61 -9.82 1.87 1.63
C ILE A 61 -10.42 3.18 2.12
N SER A 62 -10.58 4.14 1.20
CA SER A 62 -11.26 5.40 1.50
C SER A 62 -12.32 5.66 0.44
N PRO A 63 -13.61 5.45 0.76
CA PRO A 63 -14.68 5.74 -0.20
C PRO A 63 -14.72 7.21 -0.61
N GLU A 64 -14.39 8.10 0.30
CA GLU A 64 -14.40 9.55 0.05
C GLU A 64 -13.12 10.05 -0.59
N GLY A 65 -12.05 9.28 -0.53
CA GLY A 65 -10.75 9.67 -1.04
C GLY A 65 -9.89 10.40 -0.01
N VAL A 66 -8.59 10.17 -0.10
CA VAL A 66 -7.56 10.86 0.70
C VAL A 66 -6.71 11.68 -0.26
N LEU A 67 -6.64 12.99 -0.03
CA LEU A 67 -5.77 13.83 -0.86
C LEU A 67 -4.32 13.40 -0.67
N TRP A 68 -3.69 12.94 -1.74
CA TRP A 68 -2.36 12.37 -1.65
C TRP A 68 -1.30 13.47 -1.62
N PRO A 69 -0.30 13.38 -0.70
CA PRO A 69 0.77 14.37 -0.64
C PRO A 69 1.48 14.50 -2.00
N ASP A 70 1.82 15.73 -2.35
CA ASP A 70 2.51 16.07 -3.60
C ASP A 70 1.75 15.70 -4.87
N ASP A 71 0.43 15.45 -4.72
CA ASP A 71 -0.46 15.19 -5.84
C ASP A 71 -1.79 15.90 -5.57
N SER A 72 -2.48 16.30 -6.61
CA SER A 72 -3.77 16.95 -6.47
C SER A 72 -4.94 15.97 -6.53
N ARG A 73 -4.64 14.68 -6.64
CA ARG A 73 -5.64 13.63 -6.80
C ARG A 73 -5.90 12.91 -5.48
N ASN A 74 -7.08 12.33 -5.36
CA ASN A 74 -7.45 11.55 -4.19
C ASN A 74 -7.12 10.08 -4.38
N ALA A 75 -6.57 9.46 -3.32
CA ALA A 75 -6.38 8.02 -3.27
C ALA A 75 -7.60 7.38 -2.59
N HIS A 76 -8.19 6.41 -3.23
CA HIS A 76 -9.31 5.64 -2.69
C HIS A 76 -8.86 4.25 -2.23
N LEU A 77 -7.77 3.76 -2.78
CA LEU A 77 -7.18 2.47 -2.43
C LEU A 77 -5.69 2.67 -2.20
N ILE A 78 -5.24 2.32 -1.01
CA ILE A 78 -3.85 2.46 -0.62
C ILE A 78 -3.34 1.08 -0.24
N VAL A 79 -2.36 0.57 -0.99
CA VAL A 79 -1.73 -0.72 -0.70
C VAL A 79 -0.29 -0.45 -0.28
N MET A 80 -0.03 -0.58 1.01
CA MET A 80 1.29 -0.32 1.58
C MET A 80 2.10 -1.60 1.64
N LEU A 81 3.34 -1.54 1.15
CA LEU A 81 4.26 -2.67 1.16
C LEU A 81 5.45 -2.38 2.08
N GLY A 82 5.67 -3.28 3.04
CA GLY A 82 6.90 -3.32 3.80
C GLY A 82 7.80 -4.39 3.20
N VAL A 83 8.99 -4.00 2.74
CA VAL A 83 9.86 -4.87 1.96
C VAL A 83 11.15 -5.16 2.72
N PRO A 84 11.52 -6.45 2.91
CA PRO A 84 12.82 -6.79 3.48
C PRO A 84 13.96 -6.23 2.63
N ALA A 85 14.99 -5.70 3.28
CA ALA A 85 16.13 -5.12 2.56
C ALA A 85 16.83 -6.13 1.67
N ALA A 86 16.83 -7.41 2.07
CA ALA A 86 17.45 -8.48 1.29
C ALA A 86 16.65 -8.85 0.04
N MET A 87 15.37 -8.48 -0.04
CA MET A 87 14.53 -8.77 -1.20
C MET A 87 14.79 -7.74 -2.29
N VAL A 88 15.52 -8.13 -3.34
CA VAL A 88 15.97 -7.21 -4.39
C VAL A 88 14.89 -7.03 -5.46
N THR A 89 14.29 -8.12 -5.94
CA THR A 89 13.37 -8.10 -7.07
C THR A 89 11.98 -8.64 -6.75
N GLY A 90 11.80 -9.35 -5.64
CA GLY A 90 10.53 -10.00 -5.30
C GLY A 90 9.36 -9.01 -5.19
N TYR A 91 9.63 -7.79 -4.67
CA TYR A 91 8.58 -6.79 -4.54
C TYR A 91 8.08 -6.29 -5.91
N LEU A 92 8.94 -6.35 -6.94
CA LEU A 92 8.55 -5.95 -8.30
C LEU A 92 7.49 -6.89 -8.87
N THR A 93 7.62 -8.19 -8.59
CA THR A 93 6.62 -9.17 -9.00
C THR A 93 5.28 -8.89 -8.33
N THR A 94 5.29 -8.59 -7.02
CA THR A 94 4.10 -8.21 -6.29
C THR A 94 3.48 -6.94 -6.87
N MET A 95 4.30 -5.95 -7.17
CA MET A 95 3.84 -4.70 -7.76
C MET A 95 3.17 -4.92 -9.12
N GLN A 96 3.74 -5.77 -9.97
CA GLN A 96 3.17 -6.10 -11.27
C GLN A 96 1.80 -6.78 -11.13
N LYS A 97 1.68 -7.72 -10.19
CA LYS A 97 0.41 -8.38 -9.91
C LYS A 97 -0.64 -7.40 -9.41
N LEU A 98 -0.25 -6.50 -8.54
CA LEU A 98 -1.13 -5.47 -7.99
C LEU A 98 -1.63 -4.53 -9.09
N LEU A 99 -0.76 -4.06 -9.95
CA LEU A 99 -1.13 -3.17 -11.05
C LEU A 99 -2.08 -3.84 -12.03
N ARG A 100 -1.84 -5.11 -12.36
CA ARG A 100 -2.70 -5.88 -13.24
C ARG A 100 -4.08 -6.07 -12.62
N TRP A 101 -4.13 -6.39 -11.33
CA TRP A 101 -5.38 -6.53 -10.60
C TRP A 101 -6.17 -5.23 -10.61
N HIS A 102 -5.51 -4.13 -10.31
CA HIS A 102 -6.15 -2.81 -10.23
C HIS A 102 -6.73 -2.39 -11.58
N LYS A 103 -6.02 -2.66 -12.67
CA LYS A 103 -6.47 -2.31 -14.01
C LYS A 103 -7.77 -3.01 -14.37
N ASN A 104 -8.00 -4.20 -13.85
CA ASN A 104 -9.18 -5.03 -14.17
C ASN A 104 -10.21 -5.06 -13.05
N ALA A 105 -10.00 -4.33 -11.96
CA ALA A 105 -10.89 -4.33 -10.81
C ALA A 105 -12.17 -3.55 -11.10
N PRO A 106 -13.31 -3.93 -10.48
CA PRO A 106 -14.57 -3.21 -10.65
C PRO A 106 -14.59 -1.92 -9.84
N LEU A 107 -13.94 -0.89 -10.35
CA LEU A 107 -13.80 0.39 -9.68
C LEU A 107 -14.81 1.40 -10.22
N GLY A 108 -15.20 2.35 -9.36
CA GLY A 108 -16.02 3.48 -9.77
C GLY A 108 -15.23 4.50 -10.60
N PRO A 109 -15.90 5.60 -11.01
CA PRO A 109 -15.27 6.60 -11.91
C PRO A 109 -14.01 7.24 -11.35
N ASN A 110 -13.90 7.34 -10.03
CA ASN A 110 -12.76 7.97 -9.38
C ASN A 110 -11.76 6.97 -8.80
N GLY A 111 -11.92 5.67 -9.14
CA GLY A 111 -11.05 4.62 -8.64
C GLY A 111 -11.49 4.01 -7.32
N GLU A 112 -12.66 4.37 -6.81
CA GLU A 112 -13.19 3.81 -5.57
C GLU A 112 -13.68 2.38 -5.78
N TRP A 113 -13.47 1.55 -4.75
CA TRP A 113 -13.96 0.16 -4.78
C TRP A 113 -15.49 0.15 -4.68
N THR A 114 -16.15 -0.61 -5.56
CA THR A 114 -17.62 -0.66 -5.65
C THR A 114 -18.25 -1.81 -4.87
N GLY A 115 -17.44 -2.73 -4.34
CA GLY A 115 -17.92 -3.85 -3.52
C GLY A 115 -17.66 -3.62 -2.03
N ASP A 116 -17.80 -4.67 -1.24
CA ASP A 116 -17.49 -4.60 0.19
C ASP A 116 -16.00 -4.87 0.44
N GLU A 117 -15.55 -4.62 1.68
CA GLU A 117 -14.15 -4.81 2.05
C GLU A 117 -13.71 -6.26 1.99
N ALA A 118 -14.59 -7.19 2.37
CA ALA A 118 -14.25 -8.61 2.34
C ALA A 118 -14.00 -9.10 0.91
N SER A 119 -14.81 -8.64 -0.03
CA SER A 119 -14.64 -8.95 -1.46
C SER A 119 -13.31 -8.41 -1.97
N LEU A 120 -12.97 -7.19 -1.59
CA LEU A 120 -11.71 -6.56 -2.00
C LEU A 120 -10.52 -7.35 -1.49
N LEU A 121 -10.50 -7.69 -0.20
CA LEU A 121 -9.40 -8.42 0.39
C LEU A 121 -9.22 -9.78 -0.23
N ALA A 122 -10.33 -10.51 -0.45
CA ALA A 122 -10.28 -11.84 -1.08
C ALA A 122 -9.73 -11.76 -2.50
N SER A 123 -10.21 -10.79 -3.29
CA SER A 123 -9.76 -10.59 -4.67
C SER A 123 -8.28 -10.23 -4.72
N LEU A 124 -7.85 -9.32 -3.86
CA LEU A 124 -6.46 -8.86 -3.82
C LEU A 124 -5.53 -9.98 -3.36
N GLN A 125 -5.90 -10.73 -2.32
CA GLN A 125 -5.10 -11.86 -1.84
C GLN A 125 -4.89 -12.90 -2.95
N GLN A 126 -5.92 -13.20 -3.69
CA GLN A 126 -5.84 -14.14 -4.81
C GLN A 126 -4.90 -13.60 -5.90
N ALA A 127 -4.98 -12.32 -6.20
CA ALA A 127 -4.16 -11.69 -7.24
C ALA A 127 -2.68 -11.68 -6.88
N LEU A 128 -2.34 -11.59 -5.59
CA LEU A 128 -0.97 -11.49 -5.13
C LEU A 128 -0.30 -12.84 -4.86
N GLN A 129 -1.03 -13.93 -4.95
CA GLN A 129 -0.47 -15.27 -4.78
C GLN A 129 0.43 -15.70 -5.93
#